data_9247687c2a09144acd68b193472ff54c
#
_entry.id   9247687c2a09144acd68b193472ff54c
#
_cell.length_a   1.000
_cell.length_b   1.000
_cell.length_c   1.000
_cell.angle_alpha   90.00
_cell.angle_beta   90.00
_cell.angle_gamma   90.00
#
_symmetry.space_group_name_H-M   'P 1'
#
loop_
_entity.id
_entity.type
_entity.pdbx_description
1 polymer ?
#
loop_
_entity_poly.entity_id
_entity_poly.type
_entity_poly.pdbx_seq_one_letter_code
_entity_poly.pdbx_strand_id
1 'polypeptide(L)'
;MAKRKNITTTQLALMTAAAVISLRGLPMMAQEELTMFFYIFFATFLFLIPAALVGAELGSAFADRGGGVYTWVKEAFNRHLGFSAIFLQWIQNVVWYPTVLGFAAASIAYMIGMPDLAQNGLFVGLFSIAMYWCCLLYTSPSPRD
;
A
#
# COMPACT_ATOMS: atom_id res chain seq x y z
N MET A 1 0.79 32.16 5.81
CA MET A 1 1.74 31.08 6.17
C MET A 1 0.93 29.96 6.78
N ALA A 2 0.62 28.90 6.03
CA ALA A 2 -0.09 27.76 6.54
C ALA A 2 0.81 27.02 7.55
N LYS A 3 0.36 26.89 8.79
CA LYS A 3 1.04 26.19 9.87
C LYS A 3 1.16 24.72 9.47
N ARG A 4 2.35 24.25 9.06
CA ARG A 4 2.61 22.84 8.78
C ARG A 4 2.26 22.07 10.04
N LYS A 5 1.17 21.30 9.97
CA LYS A 5 0.75 20.44 11.06
C LYS A 5 1.72 19.26 11.09
N ASN A 6 2.65 19.27 12.02
CA ASN A 6 3.61 18.18 12.16
C ASN A 6 2.86 16.91 12.54
N ILE A 7 3.00 15.87 11.72
CA ILE A 7 2.44 14.55 12.00
C ILE A 7 3.23 13.96 13.17
N THR A 8 2.53 13.52 14.20
CA THR A 8 3.14 12.87 15.36
C THR A 8 3.63 11.47 14.95
N THR A 9 4.72 10.99 15.55
CA THR A 9 5.26 9.64 15.30
C THR A 9 4.18 8.55 15.45
N THR A 10 3.31 8.67 16.45
CA THR A 10 2.19 7.73 16.65
C THR A 10 1.19 7.77 15.50
N GLN A 11 0.86 8.96 14.98
CA GLN A 11 -0.04 9.08 13.82
C GLN A 11 0.58 8.44 12.58
N LEU A 12 1.87 8.67 12.34
CA LEU A 12 2.59 8.04 11.24
C LEU A 12 2.61 6.51 11.38
N ALA A 13 2.90 6.00 12.56
CA ALA A 13 2.90 4.57 12.84
C ALA A 13 1.52 3.94 12.60
N LEU A 14 0.44 4.57 13.08
CA LEU A 14 -0.94 4.08 12.86
C LEU A 14 -1.33 4.12 11.38
N MET A 15 -0.96 5.17 10.65
CA MET A 15 -1.20 5.25 9.20
C MET A 15 -0.46 4.14 8.44
N THR A 16 0.80 3.89 8.79
CA THR A 16 1.59 2.81 8.19
C THR A 16 1.01 1.44 8.53
N ALA A 17 0.64 1.20 9.78
CA ALA A 17 -0.01 -0.03 10.21
C ALA A 17 -1.32 -0.26 9.45
N ALA A 18 -2.17 0.76 9.32
CA ALA A 18 -3.42 0.67 8.57
C ALA A 18 -3.21 0.36 7.08
N ALA A 19 -2.11 0.85 6.49
CA ALA A 19 -1.79 0.58 5.09
C ALA A 19 -1.24 -0.84 4.87
N VAL A 20 -0.52 -1.41 5.86
CA VAL A 20 0.16 -2.71 5.74
C VAL A 20 -0.73 -3.86 6.21
N ILE A 21 -1.54 -3.64 7.26
CA ILE A 21 -2.45 -4.68 7.78
C ILE A 21 -3.53 -4.97 6.75
N SER A 22 -3.45 -6.16 6.14
CA SER A 22 -4.41 -6.59 5.12
C SER A 22 -5.25 -7.76 5.64
N LEU A 23 -6.54 -7.50 5.83
CA LEU A 23 -7.51 -8.55 6.18
C LEU A 23 -7.64 -9.63 5.09
N ARG A 24 -7.32 -9.28 3.85
CA ARG A 24 -7.37 -10.20 2.70
C ARG A 24 -6.44 -11.40 2.86
N GLY A 25 -5.28 -11.20 3.49
CA GLY A 25 -4.30 -12.26 3.69
C GLY A 25 -4.65 -13.22 4.84
N LEU A 26 -5.54 -12.84 5.75
CA LEU A 26 -5.86 -13.64 6.93
C LEU A 26 -6.38 -15.05 6.62
N PRO A 27 -7.31 -15.27 5.67
CA PRO A 27 -7.77 -16.62 5.35
C PRO A 27 -6.67 -17.54 4.83
N MET A 28 -5.75 -17.02 4.02
CA MET A 28 -4.59 -17.79 3.54
C MET A 28 -3.63 -18.11 4.69
N MET A 29 -3.38 -17.15 5.57
CA MET A 29 -2.52 -17.34 6.74
C MET A 29 -3.12 -18.32 7.74
N ALA A 30 -4.44 -18.31 7.90
CA ALA A 30 -5.14 -19.24 8.79
C ALA A 30 -5.00 -20.71 8.38
N GLN A 31 -4.78 -20.99 7.10
CA GLN A 31 -4.56 -22.35 6.59
C GLN A 31 -3.20 -22.95 7.01
N GLU A 32 -2.24 -22.08 7.33
CA GLU A 32 -0.89 -22.50 7.78
C GLU A 32 -0.83 -22.89 9.27
N GLU A 33 -1.93 -22.73 10.00
CA GLU A 33 -2.07 -23.09 11.42
C GLU A 33 -0.93 -22.52 12.28
N LEU A 34 -0.29 -23.36 13.11
CA LEU A 34 0.82 -22.95 13.99
C LEU A 34 2.10 -22.59 13.23
N THR A 35 2.29 -23.11 12.04
CA THR A 35 3.45 -22.82 11.18
C THR A 35 3.50 -21.36 10.78
N MET A 36 2.33 -20.68 10.73
CA MET A 36 2.22 -19.23 10.47
C MET A 36 3.05 -18.40 11.45
N PHE A 37 3.02 -18.75 12.75
CA PHE A 37 3.79 -18.02 13.77
C PHE A 37 5.29 -18.08 13.50
N PHE A 38 5.78 -19.25 13.10
CA PHE A 38 7.18 -19.43 12.77
C PHE A 38 7.57 -18.58 11.55
N TYR A 39 6.77 -18.58 10.48
CA TYR A 39 7.03 -17.77 9.29
C TYR A 39 6.99 -16.26 9.58
N ILE A 40 6.01 -15.80 10.36
CA ILE A 40 5.91 -14.39 10.75
C ILE A 40 7.10 -13.98 11.60
N PHE A 41 7.50 -14.81 12.56
CA PHE A 41 8.66 -14.54 13.41
C PHE A 41 9.94 -14.40 12.56
N PHE A 42 10.20 -15.37 11.69
CA PHE A 42 11.35 -15.34 10.80
C PHE A 42 11.33 -14.15 9.84
N ALA A 43 10.19 -13.89 9.20
CA ALA A 43 10.03 -12.74 8.30
C ALA A 43 10.24 -11.41 9.04
N THR A 44 9.79 -11.30 10.28
CA THR A 44 9.97 -10.10 11.08
C THR A 44 11.44 -9.84 11.37
N PHE A 45 12.17 -10.83 11.85
CA PHE A 45 13.57 -10.65 12.25
C PHE A 45 14.53 -10.55 11.06
N LEU A 46 14.32 -11.35 10.02
CA LEU A 46 15.23 -11.40 8.87
C LEU A 46 14.94 -10.33 7.82
N PHE A 47 13.71 -9.90 7.70
CA PHE A 47 13.31 -8.96 6.65
C PHE A 47 12.75 -7.65 7.19
N LEU A 48 11.71 -7.70 8.04
CA LEU A 48 10.99 -6.49 8.44
C LEU A 48 11.86 -5.52 9.24
N ILE A 49 12.58 -6.02 10.26
CA ILE A 49 13.43 -5.17 11.11
C ILE A 49 14.58 -4.56 10.30
N PRO A 50 15.39 -5.32 9.55
CA PRO A 50 16.45 -4.73 8.72
C PRO A 50 15.93 -3.75 7.69
N ALA A 51 14.83 -4.07 6.99
CA ALA A 51 14.23 -3.18 6.00
C ALA A 51 13.72 -1.87 6.63
N ALA A 52 13.11 -1.95 7.81
CA ALA A 52 12.64 -0.78 8.54
C ALA A 52 13.79 0.12 8.99
N LEU A 53 14.89 -0.46 9.48
CA LEU A 53 16.09 0.29 9.90
C LEU A 53 16.73 1.00 8.70
N VAL A 54 16.93 0.30 7.59
CA VAL A 54 17.46 0.89 6.35
C VAL A 54 16.55 2.00 5.83
N GLY A 55 15.22 1.77 5.83
CA GLY A 55 14.26 2.78 5.42
C GLY A 55 14.27 4.02 6.32
N ALA A 56 14.44 3.85 7.63
CA ALA A 56 14.55 4.95 8.59
C ALA A 56 15.85 5.74 8.39
N GLU A 57 16.96 5.06 8.18
CA GLU A 57 18.26 5.69 7.93
C GLU A 57 18.25 6.49 6.62
N LEU A 58 17.81 5.88 5.52
CA LEU A 58 17.71 6.56 4.23
C LEU A 58 16.69 7.72 4.27
N GLY A 59 15.55 7.53 4.95
CA GLY A 59 14.56 8.57 5.13
C GLY A 59 15.08 9.78 5.92
N SER A 60 15.90 9.54 6.95
CA SER A 60 16.53 10.62 7.72
C SER A 60 17.69 11.29 6.97
N ALA A 61 18.52 10.52 6.28
CA ALA A 61 19.67 11.03 5.52
C ALA A 61 19.25 11.93 4.35
N PHE A 62 18.11 11.65 3.72
CA PHE A 62 17.58 12.41 2.58
C PHE A 62 16.30 13.20 2.91
N ALA A 63 16.09 13.55 4.19
CA ALA A 63 14.89 14.26 4.63
C ALA A 63 14.68 15.61 3.91
N ASP A 64 15.75 16.29 3.56
CA ASP A 64 15.73 17.58 2.86
C ASP A 64 15.51 17.46 1.35
N ARG A 65 15.62 16.26 0.82
CA ARG A 65 15.48 15.97 -0.62
C ARG A 65 14.19 15.19 -0.86
N GLY A 66 13.22 15.80 -1.51
CA GLY A 66 12.02 15.08 -1.95
C GLY A 66 12.34 13.98 -2.96
N GLY A 67 11.44 12.97 -3.11
CA GLY A 67 11.56 11.93 -4.13
C GLY A 67 11.65 10.48 -3.61
N GLY A 68 11.81 10.28 -2.32
CA GLY A 68 11.77 8.95 -1.68
C GLY A 68 12.70 7.94 -2.37
N VAL A 69 12.17 6.79 -2.79
CA VAL A 69 12.91 5.69 -3.41
C VAL A 69 13.69 6.14 -4.66
N TYR A 70 13.15 7.07 -5.44
CA TYR A 70 13.87 7.63 -6.59
C TYR A 70 15.20 8.26 -6.17
N THR A 71 15.17 9.11 -5.14
CA THR A 71 16.36 9.81 -4.64
C THR A 71 17.38 8.82 -4.08
N TRP A 72 16.92 7.83 -3.32
CA TRP A 72 17.79 6.83 -2.72
C TRP A 72 18.55 6.02 -3.79
N VAL A 73 17.83 5.50 -4.79
CA VAL A 73 18.44 4.71 -5.86
C VAL A 73 19.31 5.57 -6.78
N LYS A 74 18.89 6.80 -7.08
CA LYS A 74 19.67 7.73 -7.90
C LYS A 74 21.00 8.10 -7.27
N GLU A 75 21.03 8.37 -5.97
CA GLU A 75 22.26 8.74 -5.25
C GLU A 75 23.18 7.53 -5.03
N ALA A 76 22.59 6.33 -4.85
CA ALA A 76 23.39 5.11 -4.69
C ALA A 76 24.02 4.59 -6.01
N PHE A 77 23.33 4.79 -7.13
CA PHE A 77 23.74 4.22 -8.42
C PHE A 77 23.81 5.29 -9.52
N ASN A 78 22.66 5.55 -10.17
CA ASN A 78 22.56 6.57 -11.22
C ASN A 78 21.09 6.94 -11.49
N ARG A 79 20.89 8.00 -12.32
CA ARG A 79 19.58 8.52 -12.68
C ARG A 79 18.70 7.49 -13.40
N HIS A 80 19.28 6.64 -14.26
CA HIS A 80 18.51 5.66 -15.03
C HIS A 80 17.92 4.58 -14.12
N LEU A 81 18.72 4.05 -13.18
CA LEU A 81 18.23 3.09 -12.20
C LEU A 81 17.22 3.69 -11.23
N GLY A 82 17.40 4.96 -10.83
CA GLY A 82 16.39 5.69 -10.05
C GLY A 82 15.04 5.77 -10.76
N PHE A 83 15.05 6.09 -12.06
CA PHE A 83 13.82 6.09 -12.86
C PHE A 83 13.20 4.69 -12.98
N SER A 84 14.01 3.67 -13.23
CA SER A 84 13.54 2.29 -13.32
C SER A 84 12.89 1.82 -12.01
N ALA A 85 13.45 2.19 -10.86
CA ALA A 85 12.88 1.84 -9.55
C ALA A 85 11.47 2.43 -9.35
N ILE A 86 11.28 3.71 -9.69
CA ILE A 86 9.96 4.36 -9.62
C ILE A 86 8.99 3.77 -10.64
N PHE A 87 9.46 3.46 -11.84
CA PHE A 87 8.63 2.84 -12.86
C PHE A 87 8.12 1.46 -12.44
N LEU A 88 8.98 0.64 -11.86
CA LEU A 88 8.61 -0.67 -11.31
C LEU A 88 7.62 -0.52 -10.12
N GLN A 89 7.83 0.46 -9.27
CA GLN A 89 6.90 0.76 -8.18
C GLN A 89 5.53 1.21 -8.71
N TRP A 90 5.50 1.98 -9.79
CA TRP A 90 4.26 2.36 -10.45
C TRP A 90 3.54 1.13 -11.03
N ILE A 91 4.24 0.24 -11.74
CA ILE A 91 3.67 -1.02 -12.24
C ILE A 91 3.08 -1.84 -11.10
N GLN A 92 3.82 -1.99 -10.00
CA GLN A 92 3.33 -2.69 -8.81
C GLN A 92 1.98 -2.14 -8.33
N ASN A 93 1.86 -0.82 -8.24
CA ASN A 93 0.61 -0.18 -7.83
C ASN A 93 -0.53 -0.43 -8.82
N VAL A 94 -0.26 -0.38 -10.14
CA VAL A 94 -1.26 -0.66 -11.17
C VAL A 94 -1.85 -2.07 -11.02
N VAL A 95 -1.06 -3.05 -10.63
CA VAL A 95 -1.51 -4.43 -10.37
C VAL A 95 -2.19 -4.56 -9.00
N TRP A 96 -1.68 -3.87 -8.00
CA TRP A 96 -2.15 -3.98 -6.61
C TRP A 96 -3.55 -3.39 -6.41
N TYR A 97 -3.84 -2.20 -6.97
CA TYR A 97 -5.12 -1.52 -6.80
C TYR A 97 -6.34 -2.36 -7.25
N PRO A 98 -6.36 -2.93 -8.47
CA PRO A 98 -7.48 -3.78 -8.90
C PRO A 98 -7.68 -4.99 -7.98
N THR A 99 -6.61 -5.53 -7.43
CA THR A 99 -6.68 -6.69 -6.53
C THR A 99 -7.37 -6.32 -5.19
N VAL A 100 -7.06 -5.16 -4.64
CA VAL A 100 -7.68 -4.67 -3.40
C VAL A 100 -9.16 -4.30 -3.64
N LEU A 101 -9.45 -3.61 -4.74
CA LEU A 101 -10.82 -3.21 -5.08
C LEU A 101 -11.68 -4.43 -5.42
N GLY A 102 -11.11 -5.45 -6.08
CA GLY A 102 -11.79 -6.72 -6.34
C GLY A 102 -12.16 -7.44 -5.04
N PHE A 103 -11.27 -7.43 -4.04
CA PHE A 103 -11.58 -7.97 -2.72
C PHE A 103 -12.71 -7.19 -2.03
N ALA A 104 -12.72 -5.87 -2.13
CA ALA A 104 -13.79 -5.02 -1.60
C ALA A 104 -15.13 -5.33 -2.29
N ALA A 105 -15.15 -5.47 -3.61
CA ALA A 105 -16.33 -5.84 -4.37
C ALA A 105 -16.88 -7.20 -3.94
N ALA A 106 -16.00 -8.20 -3.81
CA ALA A 106 -16.38 -9.52 -3.33
C ALA A 106 -16.96 -9.48 -1.91
N SER A 107 -16.31 -8.74 -1.01
CA SER A 107 -16.79 -8.59 0.37
C SER A 107 -18.20 -8.00 0.43
N ILE A 108 -18.50 -7.01 -0.40
CA ILE A 108 -19.84 -6.41 -0.50
C ILE A 108 -20.85 -7.42 -1.07
N ALA A 109 -20.49 -8.18 -2.10
CA ALA A 109 -21.36 -9.21 -2.68
C ALA A 109 -21.76 -10.25 -1.63
N TYR A 110 -20.83 -10.71 -0.82
CA TYR A 110 -21.12 -11.62 0.30
C TYR A 110 -22.01 -10.95 1.39
N MET A 111 -21.78 -9.68 1.69
CA MET A 111 -22.56 -8.96 2.69
C MET A 111 -24.03 -8.75 2.28
N ILE A 112 -24.29 -8.60 0.97
CA ILE A 112 -25.63 -8.48 0.40
C ILE A 112 -26.32 -9.86 0.28
N GLY A 113 -25.60 -10.96 0.48
CA GLY A 113 -26.13 -12.31 0.35
C GLY A 113 -26.17 -12.84 -1.09
N MET A 114 -25.44 -12.23 -2.01
CA MET A 114 -25.33 -12.64 -3.42
C MET A 114 -23.88 -13.04 -3.77
N PRO A 115 -23.38 -14.18 -3.29
CA PRO A 115 -21.98 -14.59 -3.51
C PRO A 115 -21.64 -14.77 -5.00
N ASP A 116 -22.62 -15.09 -5.84
CA ASP A 116 -22.40 -15.24 -7.29
C ASP A 116 -21.91 -13.96 -7.96
N LEU A 117 -22.27 -12.79 -7.43
CA LEU A 117 -21.77 -11.50 -7.91
C LEU A 117 -20.26 -11.37 -7.70
N ALA A 118 -19.70 -11.98 -6.67
CA ALA A 118 -18.27 -11.95 -6.42
C ALA A 118 -17.43 -12.63 -7.52
N GLN A 119 -18.03 -13.57 -8.24
CA GLN A 119 -17.39 -14.26 -9.36
C GLN A 119 -17.73 -13.62 -10.72
N ASN A 120 -18.65 -12.68 -10.75
CA ASN A 120 -19.01 -11.95 -11.96
C ASN A 120 -17.98 -10.85 -12.26
N GLY A 121 -17.13 -11.08 -13.27
CA GLY A 121 -16.07 -10.14 -13.67
C GLY A 121 -16.58 -8.75 -14.06
N LEU A 122 -17.79 -8.64 -14.63
CA LEU A 122 -18.39 -7.34 -14.96
C LEU A 122 -18.76 -6.57 -13.70
N PHE A 123 -19.37 -7.23 -12.71
CA PHE A 123 -19.70 -6.58 -11.43
C PHE A 123 -18.44 -6.09 -10.72
N VAL A 124 -17.43 -6.98 -10.58
CA VAL A 124 -16.16 -6.64 -9.90
C VAL A 124 -15.44 -5.52 -10.64
N GLY A 125 -15.42 -5.55 -11.97
CA GLY A 125 -14.77 -4.52 -12.79
C GLY A 125 -15.46 -3.15 -12.67
N LEU A 126 -16.79 -3.10 -12.85
CA LEU A 126 -17.56 -1.85 -12.74
C LEU A 126 -17.51 -1.27 -11.34
N PHE A 127 -17.62 -2.11 -10.31
CA PHE A 127 -17.49 -1.68 -8.92
C PHE A 127 -16.11 -1.09 -8.64
N SER A 128 -15.04 -1.75 -9.10
CA SER A 128 -13.67 -1.28 -8.92
C SER A 128 -13.43 0.07 -9.59
N ILE A 129 -13.93 0.25 -10.81
CA ILE A 129 -13.83 1.51 -11.54
C ILE A 129 -14.61 2.61 -10.81
N ALA A 130 -15.84 2.34 -10.39
CA ALA A 130 -16.68 3.30 -9.68
C ALA A 130 -16.03 3.75 -8.36
N MET A 131 -15.55 2.80 -7.56
CA MET A 131 -14.85 3.11 -6.30
C MET A 131 -13.56 3.90 -6.52
N TYR A 132 -12.77 3.54 -7.53
CA TYR A 132 -11.54 4.25 -7.85
C TYR A 132 -11.85 5.71 -8.23
N TRP A 133 -12.84 5.96 -9.09
CA TRP A 133 -13.24 7.31 -9.47
C TRP A 133 -13.83 8.09 -8.32
N CYS A 134 -14.66 7.47 -7.47
CA CYS A 134 -15.18 8.11 -6.26
C CYS A 134 -14.04 8.57 -5.33
N CYS A 135 -13.04 7.70 -5.11
CA CYS A 135 -11.87 8.05 -4.31
C CYS A 135 -11.07 9.19 -4.94
N LEU A 136 -10.84 9.17 -6.25
CA LEU A 136 -10.13 10.24 -6.96
C LEU A 136 -10.84 11.58 -6.86
N LEU A 137 -12.16 11.60 -7.09
CA LEU A 137 -12.95 12.82 -7.01
C LEU A 137 -12.98 13.41 -5.60
N TYR A 138 -13.04 12.53 -4.58
CA TYR A 138 -13.02 12.95 -3.19
C TYR A 138 -11.66 13.49 -2.74
N THR A 139 -10.55 12.88 -3.22
CA THR A 139 -9.19 13.25 -2.83
C THR A 139 -8.55 14.29 -3.75
N SER A 140 -9.17 14.59 -4.89
CA SER A 140 -8.67 15.61 -5.81
C SER A 140 -8.70 16.99 -5.13
N PRO A 141 -7.56 17.72 -5.12
CA PRO A 141 -7.55 19.06 -4.55
C PRO A 141 -8.51 19.97 -5.30
N SER A 142 -9.34 20.68 -4.53
CA SER A 142 -10.26 21.67 -5.11
C SER A 142 -9.47 22.75 -5.82
N PRO A 143 -9.89 23.20 -7.01
CA PRO A 143 -9.24 24.34 -7.70
C PRO A 143 -9.30 25.67 -6.93
N ARG A 144 -9.89 25.66 -5.72
CA ARG A 144 -10.05 26.83 -4.86
C ARG A 144 -9.08 26.85 -3.66
N ASP A 145 -8.23 25.83 -3.52
CA ASP A 145 -7.16 25.76 -2.54
C ASP A 145 -5.82 26.06 -3.22
#